data_5185f011c9b522850bf7ca9c9a12bc5d
#
_entry.id   5185f011c9b522850bf7ca9c9a12bc5d
#
_cell.length_a   1.000
_cell.length_b   1.000
_cell.length_c   1.000
_cell.angle_alpha   90.00
_cell.angle_beta   90.00
_cell.angle_gamma   90.00
#
_symmetry.space_group_name_H-M   'P 1'
#
loop_
_entity.id
_entity.type
_entity.pdbx_description
1 polymer ?
#
loop_
_entity_poly.entity_id
_entity_poly.type
_entity_poly.pdbx_seq_one_letter_code
_entity_poly.pdbx_strand_id
1 'polypeptide(L)'
;MSIYSIKDLEQLSGIKAHTLRIWEQRYDFIKPKRTDTNIRYYDDRDLKLILNVSLLKENGHKISKISKMQYDDMQNEVIKLTEKKLSYPEQIHALTLAMIDHDEERFEKIMSTIILQLGFEKTMTKVIYPFLVKIGILWQTGSILPSQEHFISNLIRQKLIVAIDGLFVPSAEYKKKYLLFLPEGEMHELSLLFSSYIIKSRKNKVIYIGQNTPVNDVISVHNQLKPDYLVTVLTTHPQLCELQSYLDNLSHTFHNIEILLTGRQILHEDIKVGKNIIILKKLEDLIDFVDTQS
;
A
#
# COMPACT_ATOMS: atom_id res chain seq x y z
N MET A 1 15.52 -17.25 1.02
CA MET A 1 15.78 -16.48 2.25
C MET A 1 16.47 -15.20 1.82
N SER A 2 15.80 -14.06 2.01
CA SER A 2 16.37 -12.77 1.60
C SER A 2 17.49 -12.37 2.56
N ILE A 3 18.49 -11.67 2.03
CA ILE A 3 19.66 -11.20 2.80
C ILE A 3 19.64 -9.67 2.77
N TYR A 4 19.73 -9.05 3.94
CA TYR A 4 19.69 -7.61 4.12
C TYR A 4 21.00 -7.08 4.72
N SER A 5 21.47 -5.95 4.21
CA SER A 5 22.54 -5.19 4.84
C SER A 5 21.98 -4.32 5.98
N ILE A 6 22.84 -3.76 6.83
CA ILE A 6 22.41 -2.82 7.87
C ILE A 6 21.81 -1.52 7.28
N LYS A 7 22.20 -1.17 6.05
CA LYS A 7 21.60 -0.02 5.33
C LYS A 7 20.18 -0.33 4.87
N ASP A 8 19.91 -1.57 4.42
CA ASP A 8 18.58 -2.00 4.06
C ASP A 8 17.67 -1.98 5.29
N LEU A 9 18.16 -2.46 6.45
CA LEU A 9 17.42 -2.38 7.71
C LEU A 9 17.14 -0.93 8.13
N GLU A 10 18.10 -0.02 7.98
CA GLU A 10 17.90 1.42 8.24
C GLU A 10 16.78 1.97 7.33
N GLN A 11 16.84 1.68 6.05
CA GLN A 11 15.88 2.17 5.06
C GLN A 11 14.47 1.62 5.30
N LEU A 12 14.36 0.32 5.62
CA LEU A 12 13.07 -0.35 5.82
C LEU A 12 12.44 -0.04 7.19
N SER A 13 13.25 0.15 8.23
CA SER A 13 12.75 0.36 9.61
C SER A 13 12.76 1.82 10.06
N GLY A 14 13.43 2.73 9.33
CA GLY A 14 13.64 4.11 9.76
C GLY A 14 14.63 4.27 10.92
N ILE A 15 15.20 3.16 11.46
CA ILE A 15 16.14 3.19 12.57
C ILE A 15 17.57 3.32 12.03
N LYS A 16 18.27 4.38 12.43
CA LYS A 16 19.65 4.63 11.96
C LYS A 16 20.60 3.46 12.21
N ALA A 17 21.44 3.14 11.23
CA ALA A 17 22.37 2.01 11.29
C ALA A 17 23.29 2.04 12.54
N HIS A 18 23.72 3.24 12.98
CA HIS A 18 24.50 3.36 14.21
C HIS A 18 23.70 2.98 15.46
N THR A 19 22.38 3.29 15.49
CA THR A 19 21.48 2.92 16.58
C THR A 19 21.30 1.40 16.63
N LEU A 20 21.10 0.75 15.48
CA LEU A 20 21.04 -0.71 15.38
C LEU A 20 22.30 -1.37 15.93
N ARG A 21 23.49 -0.86 15.58
CA ARG A 21 24.79 -1.36 16.12
C ARG A 21 24.92 -1.20 17.63
N ILE A 22 24.41 -0.09 18.20
CA ILE A 22 24.36 0.09 19.65
C ILE A 22 23.44 -0.94 20.29
N TRP A 23 22.32 -1.24 19.67
CA TRP A 23 21.37 -2.22 20.19
C TRP A 23 21.90 -3.65 20.10
N GLU A 24 22.59 -4.02 19.02
CA GLU A 24 23.32 -5.28 18.92
C GLU A 24 24.27 -5.49 20.12
N GLN A 25 25.03 -4.45 20.47
CA GLN A 25 26.01 -4.54 21.55
C GLN A 25 25.39 -4.49 22.95
N ARG A 26 24.33 -3.71 23.12
CA ARG A 26 23.78 -3.40 24.45
C ARG A 26 22.67 -4.32 24.89
N TYR A 27 21.86 -4.85 23.98
CA TYR A 27 20.64 -5.56 24.31
C TYR A 27 20.58 -7.01 23.81
N ASP A 28 21.51 -7.42 22.97
CA ASP A 28 21.71 -8.79 22.47
C ASP A 28 20.46 -9.47 21.84
N PHE A 29 19.45 -8.68 21.43
CA PHE A 29 18.25 -9.22 20.79
C PHE A 29 18.35 -9.26 19.26
N ILE A 30 19.33 -8.55 18.68
CA ILE A 30 19.68 -8.59 17.25
C ILE A 30 21.08 -9.16 17.13
N LYS A 31 21.21 -10.27 16.39
CA LYS A 31 22.51 -10.94 16.19
C LYS A 31 22.84 -11.03 14.71
N PRO A 32 23.69 -10.13 14.19
CA PRO A 32 24.06 -10.16 12.79
C PRO A 32 24.77 -11.48 12.46
N LYS A 33 24.42 -12.09 11.35
CA LYS A 33 25.18 -13.16 10.71
C LYS A 33 26.36 -12.56 9.96
N ARG A 34 27.35 -13.37 9.65
CA ARG A 34 28.55 -12.91 8.92
C ARG A 34 28.81 -13.80 7.73
N THR A 35 29.21 -13.18 6.63
CA THR A 35 29.74 -13.90 5.47
C THR A 35 31.15 -14.43 5.76
N ASP A 36 31.67 -15.29 4.89
CA ASP A 36 33.06 -15.78 4.95
C ASP A 36 34.07 -14.64 4.91
N THR A 37 33.72 -13.50 4.32
CA THR A 37 34.50 -12.25 4.26
C THR A 37 34.25 -11.33 5.45
N ASN A 38 33.58 -11.82 6.51
CA ASN A 38 33.29 -11.09 7.76
C ASN A 38 32.31 -9.90 7.61
N ILE A 39 31.53 -9.83 6.52
CA ILE A 39 30.51 -8.79 6.31
C ILE A 39 29.24 -9.19 7.06
N ARG A 40 28.66 -8.24 7.82
CA ARG A 40 27.36 -8.42 8.51
C ARG A 40 26.21 -8.53 7.53
N TYR A 41 25.33 -9.49 7.76
CA TYR A 41 24.03 -9.58 7.08
C TYR A 41 22.95 -10.03 8.05
N TYR A 42 21.70 -9.78 7.65
CA TYR A 42 20.48 -10.09 8.41
C TYR A 42 19.51 -10.84 7.50
N ASP A 43 18.66 -11.67 8.08
CA ASP A 43 17.63 -12.39 7.34
C ASP A 43 16.22 -11.81 7.55
N ASP A 44 15.22 -12.44 6.93
CA ASP A 44 13.81 -12.04 7.05
C ASP A 44 13.31 -12.00 8.51
N ARG A 45 13.83 -12.89 9.37
CA ARG A 45 13.46 -12.91 10.80
C ARG A 45 14.02 -11.70 11.53
N ASP A 46 15.26 -11.34 11.25
CA ASP A 46 15.91 -10.16 11.83
C ASP A 46 15.20 -8.88 11.38
N LEU A 47 14.83 -8.79 10.09
CA LEU A 47 14.05 -7.66 9.57
C LEU A 47 12.70 -7.53 10.28
N LYS A 48 11.94 -8.61 10.40
CA LYS A 48 10.64 -8.62 11.09
C LYS A 48 10.77 -8.17 12.55
N LEU A 49 11.80 -8.65 13.25
CA LEU A 49 12.08 -8.24 14.62
C LEU A 49 12.34 -6.73 14.72
N ILE A 50 13.16 -6.19 13.83
CA ILE A 50 13.50 -4.76 13.81
C ILE A 50 12.27 -3.89 13.47
N LEU A 51 11.40 -4.34 12.56
CA LEU A 51 10.15 -3.65 12.25
C LEU A 51 9.19 -3.61 13.45
N ASN A 52 9.07 -4.72 14.19
CA ASN A 52 8.29 -4.74 15.45
C ASN A 52 8.87 -3.75 16.46
N VAL A 53 10.19 -3.73 16.63
CA VAL A 53 10.88 -2.81 17.56
C VAL A 53 10.66 -1.35 17.15
N SER A 54 10.75 -1.04 15.84
CA SER A 54 10.50 0.31 15.33
C SER A 54 9.09 0.78 15.68
N LEU A 55 8.09 -0.03 15.36
CA LEU A 55 6.69 0.29 15.60
C LEU A 55 6.38 0.50 17.10
N LEU A 56 6.89 -0.36 17.96
CA LEU A 56 6.73 -0.23 19.41
C LEU A 56 7.40 1.05 19.93
N LYS A 57 8.60 1.37 19.45
CA LYS A 57 9.33 2.57 19.84
C LYS A 57 8.62 3.85 19.41
N GLU A 58 8.10 3.91 18.20
CA GLU A 58 7.32 5.04 17.67
C GLU A 58 6.04 5.28 18.49
N ASN A 59 5.50 4.21 19.08
CA ASN A 59 4.34 4.29 19.97
C ASN A 59 4.71 4.43 21.47
N GLY A 60 5.96 4.87 21.78
CA GLY A 60 6.38 5.30 23.12
C GLY A 60 6.97 4.22 24.01
N HIS A 61 7.14 2.99 23.52
CA HIS A 61 7.80 1.93 24.29
C HIS A 61 9.32 2.18 24.39
N LYS A 62 9.88 2.06 25.58
CA LYS A 62 11.32 2.19 25.79
C LYS A 62 12.05 0.94 25.30
N ILE A 63 13.16 1.11 24.57
CA ILE A 63 13.95 0.00 24.03
C ILE A 63 14.38 -1.02 25.11
N SER A 64 14.68 -0.56 26.32
CA SER A 64 15.04 -1.42 27.47
C SER A 64 13.89 -2.32 27.93
N LYS A 65 12.63 -1.97 27.62
CA LYS A 65 11.45 -2.82 27.86
C LYS A 65 11.24 -3.78 26.70
N ILE A 66 11.34 -3.27 25.47
CA ILE A 66 11.16 -4.04 24.23
C ILE A 66 12.18 -5.19 24.17
N SER A 67 13.45 -4.92 24.49
CA SER A 67 14.53 -5.92 24.44
C SER A 67 14.37 -7.12 25.39
N LYS A 68 13.46 -7.02 26.36
CA LYS A 68 13.11 -8.10 27.31
C LYS A 68 11.85 -8.87 26.92
N MET A 69 11.12 -8.43 25.91
CA MET A 69 9.92 -9.11 25.45
C MET A 69 10.28 -10.37 24.66
N GLN A 70 9.48 -11.41 24.82
CA GLN A 70 9.50 -12.53 23.89
C GLN A 70 8.89 -12.11 22.56
N TYR A 71 9.24 -12.80 21.48
CA TYR A 71 8.78 -12.43 20.13
C TYR A 71 7.24 -12.40 20.03
N ASP A 72 6.56 -13.39 20.62
CA ASP A 72 5.09 -13.49 20.61
C ASP A 72 4.43 -12.34 21.41
N ASP A 73 5.03 -11.94 22.55
CA ASP A 73 4.54 -10.78 23.32
C ASP A 73 4.70 -9.49 22.55
N MET A 74 5.80 -9.36 21.80
CA MET A 74 6.06 -8.21 20.93
C MET A 74 5.05 -8.13 19.80
N GLN A 75 4.72 -9.25 19.14
CA GLN A 75 3.68 -9.31 18.11
C GLN A 75 2.30 -8.95 18.69
N ASN A 76 1.93 -9.50 19.83
CA ASN A 76 0.65 -9.20 20.49
C ASN A 76 0.51 -7.71 20.83
N GLU A 77 1.60 -7.06 21.28
CA GLU A 77 1.58 -5.63 21.57
C GLU A 77 1.47 -4.78 20.30
N VAL A 78 2.12 -5.19 19.20
CA VAL A 78 1.97 -4.58 17.87
C VAL A 78 0.51 -4.66 17.40
N ILE A 79 -0.14 -5.81 17.55
CA ILE A 79 -1.57 -5.99 17.23
C ILE A 79 -2.44 -4.99 18.00
N LYS A 80 -2.25 -4.88 19.32
CA LYS A 80 -2.99 -3.92 20.16
C LYS A 80 -2.77 -2.46 19.76
N LEU A 81 -1.55 -2.09 19.37
CA LEU A 81 -1.24 -0.73 18.95
C LEU A 81 -1.93 -0.36 17.64
N THR A 82 -2.04 -1.30 16.69
CA THR A 82 -2.74 -1.07 15.43
C THR A 82 -4.25 -0.88 15.60
N GLU A 83 -4.84 -1.35 16.69
CA GLU A 83 -6.27 -1.21 16.98
C GLU A 83 -6.66 0.15 17.57
N LYS A 84 -5.78 0.81 18.32
CA LYS A 84 -6.09 2.04 19.05
C LYS A 84 -6.42 3.28 18.22
N LYS A 85 -6.10 3.30 16.92
CA LYS A 85 -6.25 4.48 16.04
C LYS A 85 -7.36 4.36 15.00
N LEU A 86 -8.25 3.37 15.12
CA LEU A 86 -9.21 3.05 14.08
C LEU A 86 -10.59 3.70 14.34
N SER A 87 -11.23 4.23 13.27
CA SER A 87 -12.58 4.80 13.34
C SER A 87 -13.67 3.73 13.49
N TYR A 88 -13.39 2.48 13.04
CA TYR A 88 -14.30 1.33 13.08
C TYR A 88 -13.56 0.09 13.60
N PRO A 89 -13.11 0.10 14.87
CA PRO A 89 -12.24 -0.95 15.39
C PRO A 89 -12.90 -2.33 15.43
N GLU A 90 -14.19 -2.39 15.74
CA GLU A 90 -14.94 -3.66 15.83
C GLU A 90 -15.06 -4.34 14.47
N GLN A 91 -15.37 -3.58 13.41
CA GLN A 91 -15.48 -4.10 12.03
C GLN A 91 -14.13 -4.57 11.53
N ILE A 92 -13.07 -3.80 11.78
CA ILE A 92 -11.71 -4.15 11.39
C ILE A 92 -11.21 -5.37 12.15
N HIS A 93 -11.57 -5.50 13.44
CA HIS A 93 -11.28 -6.71 14.22
C HIS A 93 -12.01 -7.93 13.66
N ALA A 94 -13.30 -7.80 13.35
CA ALA A 94 -14.09 -8.88 12.76
C ALA A 94 -13.55 -9.34 11.39
N LEU A 95 -13.13 -8.40 10.53
CA LEU A 95 -12.44 -8.70 9.26
C LEU A 95 -11.09 -9.38 9.48
N THR A 96 -10.34 -8.98 10.51
CA THR A 96 -9.07 -9.60 10.87
C THR A 96 -9.27 -11.07 11.26
N LEU A 97 -10.30 -11.38 12.05
CA LEU A 97 -10.63 -12.77 12.41
C LEU A 97 -11.05 -13.58 11.17
N ALA A 98 -11.92 -13.03 10.30
CA ALA A 98 -12.32 -13.70 9.07
C ALA A 98 -11.10 -14.02 8.17
N MET A 99 -10.11 -13.12 8.10
CA MET A 99 -8.85 -13.34 7.40
C MET A 99 -8.02 -14.46 8.03
N ILE A 100 -7.85 -14.47 9.35
CA ILE A 100 -7.05 -15.46 10.07
C ILE A 100 -7.63 -16.86 9.89
N ASP A 101 -8.96 -16.97 9.98
CA ASP A 101 -9.70 -18.23 9.90
C ASP A 101 -9.97 -18.66 8.45
N HIS A 102 -9.60 -17.85 7.44
CA HIS A 102 -9.96 -18.05 6.03
C HIS A 102 -11.49 -18.24 5.83
N ASP A 103 -12.29 -17.48 6.60
CA ASP A 103 -13.74 -17.56 6.65
C ASP A 103 -14.37 -16.53 5.68
N GLU A 104 -14.66 -17.00 4.45
CA GLU A 104 -15.28 -16.20 3.40
C GLU A 104 -16.71 -15.79 3.76
N GLU A 105 -17.50 -16.71 4.34
CA GLU A 105 -18.90 -16.44 4.71
C GLU A 105 -18.99 -15.31 5.74
N ARG A 106 -18.11 -15.33 6.74
CA ARG A 106 -17.99 -14.27 7.74
C ARG A 106 -17.57 -12.95 7.11
N PHE A 107 -16.59 -12.95 6.21
CA PHE A 107 -16.19 -11.76 5.46
C PHE A 107 -17.37 -11.17 4.67
N GLU A 108 -18.10 -12.01 3.92
CA GLU A 108 -19.25 -11.59 3.12
C GLU A 108 -20.34 -10.94 3.97
N LYS A 109 -20.68 -11.53 5.10
CA LYS A 109 -21.67 -11.01 6.04
C LYS A 109 -21.26 -9.64 6.60
N ILE A 110 -20.00 -9.50 7.01
CA ILE A 110 -19.45 -8.23 7.52
C ILE A 110 -19.49 -7.17 6.43
N MET A 111 -18.97 -7.46 5.23
CA MET A 111 -18.91 -6.51 4.13
C MET A 111 -20.29 -6.04 3.69
N SER A 112 -21.22 -6.97 3.50
CA SER A 112 -22.60 -6.65 3.13
C SER A 112 -23.27 -5.73 4.16
N THR A 113 -23.09 -6.03 5.44
CA THR A 113 -23.65 -5.21 6.53
C THR A 113 -23.09 -3.79 6.52
N ILE A 114 -21.76 -3.63 6.39
CA ILE A 114 -21.12 -2.32 6.39
C ILE A 114 -21.50 -1.53 5.14
N ILE A 115 -21.53 -2.17 3.97
CA ILE A 115 -21.93 -1.52 2.71
C ILE A 115 -23.38 -1.01 2.78
N LEU A 116 -24.30 -1.78 3.37
CA LEU A 116 -25.66 -1.33 3.58
C LEU A 116 -25.76 -0.12 4.52
N GLN A 117 -24.91 -0.04 5.53
CA GLN A 117 -24.91 1.05 6.51
C GLN A 117 -24.23 2.33 6.00
N LEU A 118 -23.11 2.21 5.31
CA LEU A 118 -22.25 3.35 4.97
C LEU A 118 -22.23 3.69 3.48
N GLY A 119 -22.68 2.76 2.63
CA GLY A 119 -22.43 2.78 1.19
C GLY A 119 -21.02 2.30 0.85
N PHE A 120 -20.81 1.90 -0.42
CA PHE A 120 -19.55 1.26 -0.85
C PHE A 120 -18.32 2.17 -0.67
N GLU A 121 -18.37 3.43 -1.13
CA GLU A 121 -17.24 4.37 -1.05
C GLU A 121 -16.78 4.61 0.39
N LYS A 122 -17.73 4.87 1.31
CA LYS A 122 -17.38 5.07 2.73
C LYS A 122 -16.89 3.79 3.38
N THR A 123 -17.43 2.63 3.00
CA THR A 123 -16.91 1.34 3.48
C THR A 123 -15.45 1.17 3.09
N MET A 124 -15.12 1.46 1.83
CA MET A 124 -13.73 1.40 1.36
C MET A 124 -12.84 2.37 2.11
N THR A 125 -13.21 3.65 2.18
CA THR A 125 -12.36 4.70 2.76
C THR A 125 -12.21 4.61 4.28
N LYS A 126 -13.27 4.24 5.00
CA LYS A 126 -13.29 4.30 6.48
C LYS A 126 -13.03 2.95 7.16
N VAL A 127 -13.22 1.84 6.45
CA VAL A 127 -13.04 0.49 7.02
C VAL A 127 -11.96 -0.29 6.28
N ILE A 128 -12.09 -0.45 4.95
CA ILE A 128 -11.22 -1.35 4.20
C ILE A 128 -9.80 -0.79 4.05
N TYR A 129 -9.61 0.49 3.72
CA TYR A 129 -8.26 1.06 3.64
C TYR A 129 -7.52 1.04 4.99
N PRO A 130 -8.11 1.46 6.12
CA PRO A 130 -7.49 1.28 7.44
C PRO A 130 -7.19 -0.19 7.77
N PHE A 131 -8.06 -1.11 7.36
CA PHE A 131 -7.83 -2.55 7.49
C PHE A 131 -6.63 -3.01 6.66
N LEU A 132 -6.53 -2.61 5.38
CA LEU A 132 -5.38 -2.93 4.52
C LEU A 132 -4.06 -2.36 5.06
N VAL A 133 -4.08 -1.15 5.63
CA VAL A 133 -2.90 -0.58 6.32
C VAL A 133 -2.50 -1.45 7.51
N LYS A 134 -3.46 -1.88 8.33
CA LYS A 134 -3.22 -2.81 9.44
C LYS A 134 -2.62 -4.12 8.94
N ILE A 135 -3.19 -4.73 7.90
CA ILE A 135 -2.68 -5.97 7.30
C ILE A 135 -1.24 -5.79 6.81
N GLY A 136 -0.95 -4.68 6.13
CA GLY A 136 0.40 -4.37 5.65
C GLY A 136 1.43 -4.34 6.78
N ILE A 137 1.09 -3.75 7.94
CA ILE A 137 1.92 -3.75 9.13
C ILE A 137 2.08 -5.18 9.68
N LEU A 138 0.99 -5.92 9.84
CA LEU A 138 1.01 -7.29 10.37
C LEU A 138 1.81 -8.23 9.47
N TRP A 139 1.75 -8.07 8.16
CA TRP A 139 2.55 -8.82 7.20
C TRP A 139 4.04 -8.49 7.32
N GLN A 140 4.41 -7.21 7.35
CA GLN A 140 5.80 -6.77 7.49
C GLN A 140 6.43 -7.24 8.80
N THR A 141 5.65 -7.26 9.88
CA THR A 141 6.10 -7.73 11.19
C THR A 141 6.05 -9.25 11.35
N GLY A 142 5.53 -9.97 10.35
CA GLY A 142 5.41 -11.43 10.37
C GLY A 142 4.33 -11.96 11.31
N SER A 143 3.38 -11.10 11.69
CA SER A 143 2.26 -11.46 12.55
C SER A 143 1.13 -12.19 11.82
N ILE A 144 1.15 -12.21 10.49
CA ILE A 144 0.23 -12.96 9.63
C ILE A 144 1.00 -13.70 8.53
N LEU A 145 0.38 -14.75 7.99
CA LEU A 145 0.91 -15.50 6.86
C LEU A 145 0.60 -14.83 5.52
N PRO A 146 1.46 -14.96 4.49
CA PRO A 146 1.14 -14.48 3.14
C PRO A 146 -0.18 -15.03 2.60
N SER A 147 -0.52 -16.29 2.91
CA SER A 147 -1.79 -16.90 2.49
C SER A 147 -3.01 -16.19 3.05
N GLN A 148 -2.94 -15.66 4.27
CA GLN A 148 -4.01 -14.92 4.91
C GLN A 148 -4.21 -13.54 4.26
N GLU A 149 -3.10 -12.86 3.96
CA GLU A 149 -3.13 -11.60 3.21
C GLU A 149 -3.70 -11.80 1.80
N HIS A 150 -3.23 -12.80 1.05
CA HIS A 150 -3.73 -13.12 -0.29
C HIS A 150 -5.21 -13.49 -0.29
N PHE A 151 -5.66 -14.28 0.68
CA PHE A 151 -7.07 -14.65 0.81
C PHE A 151 -7.97 -13.41 0.92
N ILE A 152 -7.67 -12.52 1.87
CA ILE A 152 -8.51 -11.37 2.13
C ILE A 152 -8.42 -10.31 1.01
N SER A 153 -7.24 -10.12 0.44
CA SER A 153 -7.01 -9.19 -0.68
C SER A 153 -7.79 -9.62 -1.93
N ASN A 154 -7.88 -10.92 -2.20
CA ASN A 154 -8.69 -11.44 -3.31
C ASN A 154 -10.19 -11.22 -3.08
N LEU A 155 -10.70 -11.39 -1.86
CA LEU A 155 -12.10 -11.13 -1.55
C LEU A 155 -12.44 -9.63 -1.69
N ILE A 156 -11.57 -8.74 -1.23
CA ILE A 156 -11.72 -7.30 -1.41
C ILE A 156 -11.69 -6.94 -2.90
N ARG A 157 -10.78 -7.56 -3.66
CA ARG A 157 -10.68 -7.39 -5.12
C ARG A 157 -11.98 -7.76 -5.82
N GLN A 158 -12.59 -8.87 -5.46
CA GLN A 158 -13.90 -9.29 -6.01
C GLN A 158 -14.98 -8.24 -5.74
N LYS A 159 -15.04 -7.69 -4.52
CA LYS A 159 -16.01 -6.62 -4.18
C LYS A 159 -15.82 -5.37 -5.00
N LEU A 160 -14.56 -4.97 -5.24
CA LEU A 160 -14.23 -3.81 -6.08
C LEU A 160 -14.67 -4.04 -7.53
N ILE A 161 -14.38 -5.21 -8.10
CA ILE A 161 -14.75 -5.55 -9.49
C ILE A 161 -16.29 -5.52 -9.66
N VAL A 162 -17.03 -6.14 -8.74
CA VAL A 162 -18.50 -6.14 -8.77
C VAL A 162 -19.06 -4.72 -8.64
N ALA A 163 -18.48 -3.90 -7.75
CA ALA A 163 -18.92 -2.52 -7.59
C ALA A 163 -18.63 -1.67 -8.85
N ILE A 164 -17.51 -1.90 -9.53
CA ILE A 164 -17.13 -1.22 -10.78
C ILE A 164 -18.07 -1.65 -11.91
N ASP A 165 -18.39 -2.94 -12.02
CA ASP A 165 -19.27 -3.50 -13.04
C ASP A 165 -20.69 -2.94 -12.94
N GLY A 166 -21.18 -2.72 -11.72
CA GLY A 166 -22.47 -2.10 -11.45
C GLY A 166 -22.57 -0.62 -11.83
N LEU A 167 -21.46 0.04 -12.20
CA LEU A 167 -21.43 1.45 -12.60
C LEU A 167 -21.55 1.59 -14.13
N PHE A 168 -22.79 1.60 -14.62
CA PHE A 168 -23.05 1.88 -16.03
C PHE A 168 -23.25 3.39 -16.26
N VAL A 169 -22.48 3.97 -17.18
CA VAL A 169 -22.62 5.36 -17.63
C VAL A 169 -22.72 5.34 -19.16
N PRO A 170 -23.79 5.92 -19.74
CA PRO A 170 -23.89 6.08 -21.20
C PRO A 170 -22.72 6.90 -21.75
N SER A 171 -22.18 6.49 -22.90
CA SER A 171 -21.01 7.16 -23.49
C SER A 171 -21.18 8.66 -23.75
N ALA A 172 -22.42 9.09 -24.03
CA ALA A 172 -22.77 10.49 -24.25
C ALA A 172 -22.69 11.36 -22.95
N GLU A 173 -22.64 10.73 -21.77
CA GLU A 173 -22.57 11.42 -20.49
C GLU A 173 -21.15 11.50 -19.92
N TYR A 174 -20.14 10.93 -20.59
CA TYR A 174 -18.75 11.00 -20.10
C TYR A 174 -18.23 12.44 -20.09
N LYS A 175 -17.66 12.83 -18.94
CA LYS A 175 -17.09 14.18 -18.75
C LYS A 175 -15.61 14.20 -19.15
N LYS A 176 -14.80 13.31 -18.58
CA LYS A 176 -13.35 13.19 -18.80
C LYS A 176 -12.95 11.73 -19.03
N LYS A 177 -11.79 11.53 -19.64
CA LYS A 177 -11.17 10.21 -19.86
C LYS A 177 -9.93 10.04 -18.99
N TYR A 178 -9.88 8.96 -18.24
CA TYR A 178 -8.74 8.60 -17.39
C TYR A 178 -8.16 7.28 -17.88
N LEU A 179 -6.85 7.23 -18.03
CA LEU A 179 -6.09 6.01 -18.33
C LEU A 179 -5.40 5.53 -17.07
N LEU A 180 -5.76 4.32 -16.61
CA LEU A 180 -5.31 3.71 -15.36
C LEU A 180 -4.37 2.56 -15.64
N PHE A 181 -3.17 2.60 -15.06
CA PHE A 181 -2.18 1.52 -15.19
C PHE A 181 -1.28 1.43 -13.95
N LEU A 182 -0.64 0.27 -13.79
CA LEU A 182 0.48 0.08 -12.87
C LEU A 182 1.74 -0.23 -13.68
N PRO A 183 2.91 0.30 -13.28
CA PRO A 183 4.15 0.06 -13.99
C PRO A 183 4.55 -1.42 -14.01
N GLU A 184 5.47 -1.74 -14.88
CA GLU A 184 6.04 -3.08 -14.96
C GLU A 184 6.59 -3.53 -13.59
N GLY A 185 6.26 -4.76 -13.20
CA GLY A 185 6.59 -5.31 -11.88
C GLY A 185 5.62 -4.96 -10.74
N GLU A 186 4.78 -3.93 -10.88
CA GLU A 186 3.81 -3.55 -9.84
C GLU A 186 2.52 -4.38 -9.95
N MET A 187 2.21 -5.10 -8.86
CA MET A 187 1.08 -6.03 -8.78
C MET A 187 -0.03 -5.58 -7.79
N HIS A 188 0.19 -4.50 -7.03
CA HIS A 188 -0.72 -4.05 -5.97
C HIS A 188 -1.89 -3.24 -6.54
N GLU A 189 -2.85 -3.91 -7.17
CA GLU A 189 -3.91 -3.25 -7.96
C GLU A 189 -5.13 -2.75 -7.17
N LEU A 190 -5.31 -3.10 -5.88
CA LEU A 190 -6.51 -2.71 -5.12
C LEU A 190 -6.74 -1.19 -5.12
N SER A 191 -5.68 -0.41 -5.00
CA SER A 191 -5.76 1.04 -5.06
C SER A 191 -6.13 1.55 -6.45
N LEU A 192 -5.63 0.91 -7.51
CA LEU A 192 -5.98 1.26 -8.88
C LEU A 192 -7.44 0.90 -9.20
N LEU A 193 -7.92 -0.26 -8.74
CA LEU A 193 -9.33 -0.66 -8.86
C LEU A 193 -10.25 0.32 -8.14
N PHE A 194 -9.89 0.73 -6.91
CA PHE A 194 -10.70 1.71 -6.20
C PHE A 194 -10.67 3.09 -6.89
N SER A 195 -9.54 3.50 -7.44
CA SER A 195 -9.46 4.70 -8.29
C SER A 195 -10.40 4.61 -9.49
N SER A 196 -10.46 3.45 -10.14
CA SER A 196 -11.41 3.19 -11.22
C SER A 196 -12.88 3.35 -10.77
N TYR A 197 -13.21 2.81 -9.58
CA TYR A 197 -14.54 2.97 -9.00
C TYR A 197 -14.88 4.46 -8.76
N ILE A 198 -14.00 5.21 -8.11
CA ILE A 198 -14.19 6.63 -7.81
C ILE A 198 -14.41 7.44 -9.09
N ILE A 199 -13.58 7.24 -10.09
CA ILE A 199 -13.64 7.97 -11.36
C ILE A 199 -14.95 7.64 -12.12
N LYS A 200 -15.31 6.36 -12.22
CA LYS A 200 -16.54 5.92 -12.90
C LYS A 200 -17.80 6.40 -12.18
N SER A 201 -17.83 6.39 -10.86
CA SER A 201 -18.98 6.84 -10.05
C SER A 201 -19.30 8.33 -10.25
N ARG A 202 -18.34 9.14 -10.75
CA ARG A 202 -18.48 10.56 -11.13
C ARG A 202 -18.76 10.76 -12.62
N LYS A 203 -19.17 9.71 -13.33
CA LYS A 203 -19.51 9.73 -14.75
C LYS A 203 -18.30 10.05 -15.67
N ASN A 204 -17.11 9.64 -15.27
CA ASN A 204 -15.93 9.74 -16.11
C ASN A 204 -15.65 8.41 -16.84
N LYS A 205 -15.03 8.48 -18.01
CA LYS A 205 -14.60 7.30 -18.74
C LYS A 205 -13.29 6.78 -18.17
N VAL A 206 -13.24 5.51 -17.83
CA VAL A 206 -12.02 4.82 -17.41
C VAL A 206 -11.55 3.90 -18.53
N ILE A 207 -10.28 4.01 -18.87
CA ILE A 207 -9.52 3.07 -19.67
C ILE A 207 -8.60 2.36 -18.68
N TYR A 208 -8.96 1.13 -18.31
CA TYR A 208 -8.22 0.37 -17.31
C TYR A 208 -7.30 -0.62 -18.00
N ILE A 209 -5.98 -0.37 -18.00
CA ILE A 209 -4.99 -1.33 -18.52
C ILE A 209 -4.66 -2.36 -17.45
N GLY A 210 -4.51 -1.90 -16.20
CA GLY A 210 -4.27 -2.78 -15.05
C GLY A 210 -2.81 -2.84 -14.63
N GLN A 211 -2.42 -3.98 -14.06
CA GLN A 211 -1.12 -4.22 -13.44
C GLN A 211 -0.04 -4.62 -14.45
N ASN A 212 1.23 -4.45 -14.06
CA ASN A 212 2.40 -4.94 -14.79
C ASN A 212 2.44 -4.47 -16.25
N THR A 213 2.24 -3.17 -16.47
CA THR A 213 2.13 -2.62 -17.85
C THR A 213 3.44 -1.96 -18.27
N PRO A 214 4.07 -2.44 -19.36
CA PRO A 214 5.21 -1.76 -19.96
C PRO A 214 4.87 -0.34 -20.41
N VAL A 215 5.80 0.61 -20.24
CA VAL A 215 5.57 2.02 -20.59
C VAL A 215 5.23 2.22 -22.06
N ASN A 216 5.78 1.41 -22.95
CA ASN A 216 5.49 1.48 -24.39
C ASN A 216 4.03 1.18 -24.73
N ASP A 217 3.41 0.26 -23.97
CA ASP A 217 1.99 -0.05 -24.13
C ASP A 217 1.12 1.12 -23.63
N VAL A 218 1.50 1.76 -22.53
CA VAL A 218 0.83 2.98 -22.04
C VAL A 218 0.91 4.09 -23.09
N ILE A 219 2.09 4.30 -23.74
CA ILE A 219 2.29 5.28 -24.80
C ILE A 219 1.36 4.97 -25.98
N SER A 220 1.28 3.71 -26.41
CA SER A 220 0.45 3.28 -27.52
C SER A 220 -1.02 3.57 -27.28
N VAL A 221 -1.53 3.22 -26.09
CA VAL A 221 -2.92 3.47 -25.71
C VAL A 221 -3.20 4.97 -25.53
N HIS A 222 -2.26 5.72 -24.93
CA HIS A 222 -2.36 7.18 -24.81
C HIS A 222 -2.50 7.86 -26.19
N ASN A 223 -1.67 7.49 -27.15
CA ASN A 223 -1.69 8.06 -28.50
C ASN A 223 -2.98 7.74 -29.25
N GLN A 224 -3.52 6.53 -29.06
CA GLN A 224 -4.75 6.06 -29.70
C GLN A 224 -6.00 6.70 -29.10
N LEU A 225 -6.11 6.72 -27.76
CA LEU A 225 -7.36 7.05 -27.07
C LEU A 225 -7.40 8.47 -26.53
N LYS A 226 -6.27 9.16 -26.46
CA LYS A 226 -6.10 10.54 -26.00
C LYS A 226 -6.87 10.81 -24.70
N PRO A 227 -6.46 10.21 -23.59
CA PRO A 227 -7.05 10.47 -22.28
C PRO A 227 -6.76 11.91 -21.81
N ASP A 228 -7.60 12.44 -20.91
CA ASP A 228 -7.37 13.73 -20.26
C ASP A 228 -6.37 13.61 -19.10
N TYR A 229 -6.33 12.43 -18.44
CA TYR A 229 -5.50 12.17 -17.26
C TYR A 229 -4.91 10.76 -17.31
N LEU A 230 -3.68 10.63 -16.77
CA LEU A 230 -3.10 9.34 -16.42
C LEU A 230 -3.21 9.14 -14.91
N VAL A 231 -3.46 7.91 -14.48
CA VAL A 231 -3.49 7.53 -13.06
C VAL A 231 -2.61 6.32 -12.84
N THR A 232 -1.67 6.41 -11.90
CA THR A 232 -0.82 5.28 -11.53
C THR A 232 -0.55 5.22 -10.04
N VAL A 233 -0.22 4.03 -9.54
CA VAL A 233 0.04 3.76 -8.12
C VAL A 233 1.39 3.07 -7.99
N LEU A 234 2.27 3.60 -7.14
CA LEU A 234 3.61 3.06 -6.89
C LEU A 234 3.70 2.55 -5.45
N THR A 235 3.58 1.25 -5.26
CA THR A 235 3.59 0.60 -3.93
C THR A 235 4.91 -0.07 -3.64
N THR A 236 5.41 -0.91 -4.57
CA THR A 236 6.65 -1.67 -4.44
C THR A 236 7.57 -1.50 -5.64
N HIS A 237 7.04 -1.16 -6.81
CA HIS A 237 7.79 -0.94 -8.04
C HIS A 237 7.52 0.45 -8.63
N PRO A 238 8.51 1.06 -9.31
CA PRO A 238 9.91 0.57 -9.48
C PRO A 238 10.65 0.50 -8.13
N GLN A 239 11.84 -0.13 -8.12
CA GLN A 239 12.66 -0.14 -6.90
C GLN A 239 13.05 1.28 -6.49
N LEU A 240 13.27 1.53 -5.19
CA LEU A 240 13.54 2.88 -4.67
C LEU A 240 14.76 3.56 -5.33
N CYS A 241 15.80 2.78 -5.69
CA CYS A 241 16.97 3.31 -6.41
C CYS A 241 16.66 3.76 -7.84
N GLU A 242 15.58 3.29 -8.44
CA GLU A 242 15.15 3.62 -9.80
C GLU A 242 13.98 4.62 -9.83
N LEU A 243 13.38 4.88 -8.68
CA LEU A 243 12.14 5.66 -8.57
C LEU A 243 12.26 7.06 -9.18
N GLN A 244 13.33 7.80 -8.87
CA GLN A 244 13.51 9.15 -9.41
C GLN A 244 13.65 9.14 -10.93
N SER A 245 14.46 8.23 -11.48
CA SER A 245 14.63 8.11 -12.94
C SER A 245 13.36 7.69 -13.64
N TYR A 246 12.55 6.84 -13.02
CA TYR A 246 11.23 6.46 -13.52
C TYR A 246 10.28 7.67 -13.57
N LEU A 247 10.22 8.48 -12.50
CA LEU A 247 9.36 9.66 -12.42
C LEU A 247 9.77 10.73 -13.45
N ASP A 248 11.07 10.95 -13.62
CA ASP A 248 11.60 11.89 -14.62
C ASP A 248 11.24 11.45 -16.04
N ASN A 249 11.41 10.16 -16.34
CA ASN A 249 11.04 9.58 -17.63
C ASN A 249 9.53 9.65 -17.88
N LEU A 250 8.71 9.29 -16.88
CA LEU A 250 7.25 9.35 -16.96
C LEU A 250 6.77 10.78 -17.24
N SER A 251 7.29 11.78 -16.52
CA SER A 251 6.97 13.18 -16.72
C SER A 251 7.40 13.68 -18.09
N HIS A 252 8.58 13.29 -18.58
CA HIS A 252 9.09 13.69 -19.90
C HIS A 252 8.26 13.05 -21.02
N THR A 253 7.98 11.75 -20.91
CA THR A 253 7.22 10.98 -21.92
C THR A 253 5.81 11.53 -22.09
N PHE A 254 5.15 11.87 -21.01
CA PHE A 254 3.76 12.33 -20.99
C PHE A 254 3.64 13.83 -20.65
N HIS A 255 4.55 14.66 -21.17
CA HIS A 255 4.66 16.08 -20.84
C HIS A 255 3.40 16.93 -21.13
N ASN A 256 2.50 16.45 -21.99
CA ASN A 256 1.27 17.15 -22.41
C ASN A 256 0.01 16.71 -21.65
N ILE A 257 0.13 15.88 -20.61
CA ILE A 257 -1.00 15.38 -19.85
C ILE A 257 -0.67 15.38 -18.35
N GLU A 258 -1.68 15.61 -17.52
CA GLU A 258 -1.54 15.51 -16.07
C GLU A 258 -1.56 14.06 -15.61
N ILE A 259 -0.64 13.73 -14.70
CA ILE A 259 -0.44 12.39 -14.16
C ILE A 259 -0.80 12.43 -12.67
N LEU A 260 -1.85 11.72 -12.28
CA LEU A 260 -2.23 11.53 -10.90
C LEU A 260 -1.45 10.35 -10.33
N LEU A 261 -0.60 10.64 -9.36
CA LEU A 261 0.33 9.69 -8.79
C LEU A 261 0.04 9.46 -7.31
N THR A 262 -0.14 8.21 -6.92
CA THR A 262 -0.31 7.81 -5.51
C THR A 262 0.48 6.55 -5.19
N GLY A 263 0.50 6.15 -3.94
CA GLY A 263 1.15 4.93 -3.47
C GLY A 263 2.20 5.18 -2.40
N ARG A 264 2.63 4.11 -1.74
CA ARG A 264 3.51 4.19 -0.57
C ARG A 264 4.89 4.78 -0.90
N GLN A 265 5.44 4.48 -2.08
CA GLN A 265 6.79 4.90 -2.44
C GLN A 265 6.92 6.41 -2.62
N ILE A 266 5.83 7.09 -3.02
CA ILE A 266 5.86 8.53 -3.27
C ILE A 266 5.70 9.40 -2.00
N LEU A 267 5.50 8.80 -0.84
CA LEU A 267 5.41 9.51 0.44
C LEU A 267 6.77 9.85 1.04
N HIS A 268 7.87 9.52 0.36
CA HIS A 268 9.22 9.90 0.78
C HIS A 268 9.49 11.38 0.49
N GLU A 269 10.07 12.10 1.46
CA GLU A 269 10.26 13.56 1.42
C GLU A 269 11.26 14.03 0.33
N ASP A 270 12.13 13.14 -0.15
CA ASP A 270 13.21 13.49 -1.10
C ASP A 270 12.85 13.33 -2.59
N ILE A 271 11.59 13.03 -2.91
CA ILE A 271 11.17 12.80 -4.30
C ILE A 271 10.86 14.13 -4.99
N LYS A 272 11.47 14.34 -6.16
CA LYS A 272 11.17 15.46 -7.05
C LYS A 272 10.28 14.98 -8.20
N VAL A 273 9.22 15.70 -8.48
CA VAL A 273 8.30 15.39 -9.57
C VAL A 273 8.22 16.51 -10.58
N GLY A 274 7.97 16.15 -11.84
CA GLY A 274 7.71 17.12 -12.92
C GLY A 274 6.43 17.91 -12.69
N LYS A 275 6.30 19.06 -13.35
CA LYS A 275 5.15 19.98 -13.19
C LYS A 275 3.80 19.36 -13.57
N ASN A 276 3.81 18.34 -14.40
CA ASN A 276 2.64 17.60 -14.88
C ASN A 276 2.29 16.40 -13.99
N ILE A 277 3.00 16.18 -12.89
CA ILE A 277 2.72 15.11 -11.92
C ILE A 277 2.08 15.72 -10.68
N ILE A 278 0.87 15.25 -10.36
CA ILE A 278 0.11 15.64 -9.18
C ILE A 278 0.18 14.47 -8.18
N ILE A 279 0.81 14.71 -7.03
CA ILE A 279 0.91 13.72 -5.97
C ILE A 279 -0.37 13.72 -5.12
N LEU A 280 -1.03 12.58 -5.06
CA LEU A 280 -2.18 12.33 -4.20
C LEU A 280 -1.68 11.60 -2.94
N LYS A 281 -1.56 12.33 -1.84
CA LYS A 281 -1.01 11.81 -0.57
C LYS A 281 -2.00 10.97 0.22
N LYS A 282 -3.28 11.23 0.01
CA LYS A 282 -4.39 10.55 0.66
C LYS A 282 -5.40 10.09 -0.37
N LEU A 283 -6.23 9.17 0.02
CA LEU A 283 -7.30 8.67 -0.82
C LEU A 283 -8.35 9.75 -1.13
N GLU A 284 -8.61 10.61 -0.16
CA GLU A 284 -9.50 11.74 -0.29
C GLU A 284 -9.01 12.72 -1.37
N ASP A 285 -7.70 12.88 -1.58
CA ASP A 285 -7.16 13.78 -2.61
C ASP A 285 -7.62 13.38 -4.03
N LEU A 286 -7.78 12.07 -4.31
CA LEU A 286 -8.33 11.61 -5.59
C LEU A 286 -9.81 11.95 -5.72
N ILE A 287 -10.57 11.76 -4.63
CA ILE A 287 -11.99 12.05 -4.58
C ILE A 287 -12.21 13.54 -4.85
N ASP A 288 -11.50 14.40 -4.11
CA ASP A 288 -11.58 15.85 -4.25
C ASP A 288 -11.16 16.32 -5.65
N PHE A 289 -10.08 15.73 -6.20
CA PHE A 289 -9.64 16.03 -7.55
C PHE A 289 -10.72 15.71 -8.59
N VAL A 290 -11.26 14.49 -8.55
CA VAL A 290 -12.28 14.08 -9.53
C VAL A 290 -13.57 14.89 -9.37
N ASP A 291 -13.97 15.20 -8.14
CA ASP A 291 -15.15 16.04 -7.87
C ASP A 291 -14.98 17.47 -8.39
N THR A 292 -13.78 18.04 -8.34
CA THR A 292 -13.49 19.39 -8.88
C THR A 292 -13.40 19.44 -10.41
N GLN A 293 -13.05 18.32 -11.07
CA GLN A 293 -12.98 18.22 -12.54
C GLN A 293 -14.30 17.76 -13.17
N SER A 294 -15.33 17.50 -12.35
CA SER A 294 -16.62 16.91 -12.78
C SER A 294 -17.69 17.95 -13.19
#